data_7e5d5ddcab62675423d80cf36bbddf87
#
_entry.id   7e5d5ddcab62675423d80cf36bbddf87
#
_cell.length_a   1.000
_cell.length_b   1.000
_cell.length_c   1.000
_cell.angle_alpha   90.00
_cell.angle_beta   90.00
_cell.angle_gamma   90.00
#
_symmetry.space_group_name_H-M   'P 1'
#
loop_
_entity.id
_entity.type
_entity.pdbx_description
1 polymer ?
#
loop_
_entity_poly.entity_id
_entity_poly.type
_entity_poly.pdbx_seq_one_letter_code
_entity_poly.pdbx_strand_id
1 'polypeptide(L)'
;QAKAAGYDGVEIIGSAGYLLSTFLVEKTNTRTDEWGGSFENRMRFPVEVVRRVRAAVGEDFIVIFRIAAMDMLQGGMSWEE
;
A
#
# COMPACT_ATOMS: atom_id res chain seq x y z
N GLN A 1 18.30 -1.41 -0.10
CA GLN A 1 19.07 -2.66 0.11
C GLN A 1 18.93 -3.62 -1.08
N ALA A 2 17.70 -3.80 -1.60
CA ALA A 2 17.50 -4.70 -2.75
C ALA A 2 18.29 -4.22 -3.97
N LYS A 3 18.25 -2.92 -4.26
CA LYS A 3 19.00 -2.34 -5.37
C LYS A 3 20.50 -2.51 -5.17
N ALA A 4 21.00 -2.27 -3.96
CA ALA A 4 22.42 -2.44 -3.65
C ALA A 4 22.86 -3.90 -3.76
N ALA A 5 21.94 -4.85 -3.54
CA ALA A 5 22.22 -6.28 -3.66
C ALA A 5 22.13 -6.81 -5.11
N GLY A 6 21.78 -5.96 -6.07
CA GLY A 6 21.76 -6.33 -7.48
C GLY A 6 20.38 -6.77 -8.01
N TYR A 7 19.31 -6.61 -7.25
CA TYR A 7 17.97 -6.88 -7.75
C TYR A 7 17.52 -5.82 -8.74
N ASP A 8 16.60 -6.18 -9.63
CA ASP A 8 16.08 -5.28 -10.66
C ASP A 8 14.80 -4.57 -10.24
N GLY A 9 14.16 -5.01 -9.18
CA GLY A 9 12.92 -4.43 -8.73
C GLY A 9 12.47 -4.93 -7.37
N VAL A 10 11.41 -4.35 -6.85
CA VAL A 10 10.77 -4.75 -5.59
C VAL A 10 9.26 -4.78 -5.76
N GLU A 11 8.60 -5.60 -4.95
CA GLU A 11 7.15 -5.66 -4.86
C GLU A 11 6.73 -5.20 -3.48
N ILE A 12 5.87 -4.18 -3.43
CA ILE A 12 5.31 -3.66 -2.18
C ILE A 12 3.98 -4.35 -1.96
N ILE A 13 3.82 -5.03 -0.82
CA ILE A 13 2.63 -5.82 -0.54
C ILE A 13 1.61 -4.97 0.18
N GLY A 14 0.48 -4.71 -0.48
CA GLY A 14 -0.66 -3.99 0.08
C GLY A 14 -1.90 -4.86 0.21
N SER A 15 -1.72 -6.17 0.45
CA SER A 15 -2.83 -7.12 0.51
C SER A 15 -2.62 -8.13 1.63
N ALA A 16 -3.62 -9.01 1.80
CA ALA A 16 -3.56 -10.19 2.67
C ALA A 16 -3.30 -9.87 4.15
N GLY A 17 -3.78 -8.73 4.65
CA GLY A 17 -3.68 -8.39 6.07
C GLY A 17 -2.32 -7.91 6.54
N TYR A 18 -1.37 -7.73 5.63
CA TYR A 18 -0.07 -7.14 6.00
C TYR A 18 -0.19 -5.64 6.21
N LEU A 19 0.88 -5.01 6.69
CA LEU A 19 0.83 -3.64 7.21
C LEU A 19 0.08 -2.64 6.31
N LEU A 20 0.43 -2.57 5.02
CA LEU A 20 -0.18 -1.57 4.14
C LEU A 20 -1.67 -1.84 3.93
N SER A 21 -2.08 -3.12 3.83
CA SER A 21 -3.49 -3.44 3.66
C SER A 21 -4.30 -3.08 4.90
N THR A 22 -3.70 -3.10 6.10
CA THR A 22 -4.42 -2.70 7.31
C THR A 22 -4.79 -1.22 7.30
N PHE A 23 -4.06 -0.40 6.57
CA PHE A 23 -4.42 1.02 6.40
C PHE A 23 -5.48 1.22 5.31
N LEU A 24 -5.44 0.41 4.24
CA LEU A 24 -6.37 0.53 3.11
C LEU A 24 -7.78 0.10 3.45
N VAL A 25 -7.93 -0.96 4.22
CA VAL A 25 -9.23 -1.60 4.46
C VAL A 25 -9.93 -0.92 5.62
N GLU A 26 -11.18 -0.49 5.38
CA GLU A 26 -11.98 0.23 6.38
C GLU A 26 -12.18 -0.58 7.66
N LYS A 27 -12.37 -1.89 7.54
CA LYS A 27 -12.59 -2.76 8.70
C LYS A 27 -11.39 -2.77 9.65
N THR A 28 -10.17 -2.72 9.11
CA THR A 28 -8.95 -2.77 9.91
C THR A 28 -8.42 -1.39 10.25
N ASN A 29 -8.76 -0.37 9.47
CA ASN A 29 -8.30 1.00 9.71
C ASN A 29 -9.40 1.79 10.42
N THR A 30 -9.29 1.86 11.74
CA THR A 30 -10.25 2.59 12.59
C THR A 30 -9.72 3.95 13.03
N ARG A 31 -8.62 4.42 12.43
CA ARG A 31 -8.01 5.71 12.78
C ARG A 31 -8.92 6.87 12.38
N THR A 32 -8.84 7.95 13.14
CA THR A 32 -9.62 9.17 12.90
C THR A 32 -8.74 10.37 12.53
N ASP A 33 -7.45 10.11 12.27
CA ASP A 33 -6.51 11.14 11.86
C ASP A 33 -6.34 11.15 10.33
N GLU A 34 -5.30 11.80 9.84
CA GLU A 34 -5.03 11.94 8.40
C GLU A 34 -4.71 10.61 7.71
N TRP A 35 -4.51 9.53 8.47
CA TRP A 35 -4.17 8.21 7.94
C TRP A 35 -5.36 7.25 7.92
N GLY A 36 -6.54 7.72 8.29
CA GLY A 36 -7.74 6.89 8.34
C GLY A 36 -9.02 7.68 8.11
N GLY A 37 -10.13 6.97 8.08
CA GLY A 37 -11.44 7.54 7.81
C GLY A 37 -11.82 7.43 6.34
N SER A 38 -11.69 8.51 5.56
CA SER A 38 -12.01 8.49 4.13
C SER A 38 -11.07 7.56 3.37
N PHE A 39 -11.49 7.12 2.17
CA PHE A 39 -10.61 6.33 1.31
C PHE A 39 -9.30 7.08 1.03
N GLU A 40 -9.39 8.38 0.77
CA GLU A 40 -8.21 9.19 0.53
C GLU A 40 -7.20 9.09 1.68
N ASN A 41 -7.69 9.18 2.92
CA ASN A 41 -6.82 9.04 4.09
C ASN A 41 -6.30 7.62 4.27
N ARG A 42 -7.14 6.60 4.02
CA ARG A 42 -6.72 5.20 4.13
C ARG A 42 -5.64 4.85 3.11
N MET A 43 -5.69 5.47 1.94
CA MET A 43 -4.72 5.28 0.86
C MET A 43 -3.40 6.03 1.11
N ARG A 44 -3.39 6.99 2.02
CA ARG A 44 -2.26 7.91 2.21
C ARG A 44 -0.96 7.20 2.56
N PHE A 45 -1.00 6.25 3.50
CA PHE A 45 0.20 5.55 3.92
C PHE A 45 0.79 4.66 2.81
N PRO A 46 0.01 3.81 2.12
CA PRO A 46 0.53 3.05 0.98
C PRO A 46 1.12 3.93 -0.12
N VAL A 47 0.47 5.04 -0.46
CA VAL A 47 0.96 5.95 -1.50
C VAL A 47 2.28 6.59 -1.06
N GLU A 48 2.39 6.98 0.20
CA GLU A 48 3.62 7.57 0.72
C GLU A 48 4.78 6.56 0.71
N VAL A 49 4.49 5.30 1.02
CA VAL A 49 5.51 4.24 0.94
C VAL A 49 6.01 4.07 -0.50
N VAL A 50 5.09 4.00 -1.47
CA VAL A 50 5.45 3.87 -2.89
C VAL A 50 6.32 5.06 -3.32
N ARG A 51 5.91 6.26 -2.94
CA ARG A 51 6.64 7.48 -3.32
C ARG A 51 8.05 7.49 -2.76
N ARG A 52 8.21 7.10 -1.50
CA ARG A 52 9.54 7.05 -0.87
C ARG A 52 10.42 5.94 -1.44
N VAL A 53 9.82 4.79 -1.77
CA VAL A 53 10.57 3.71 -2.44
C VAL A 53 11.07 4.19 -3.79
N ARG A 54 10.22 4.83 -4.59
CA ARG A 54 10.62 5.36 -5.90
C ARG A 54 11.74 6.39 -5.76
N ALA A 55 11.65 7.27 -4.78
CA ALA A 55 12.68 8.27 -4.55
C ALA A 55 14.03 7.63 -4.16
N ALA A 56 13.98 6.53 -3.42
CA ALA A 56 15.19 5.85 -2.96
C ALA A 56 15.87 5.04 -4.06
N VAL A 57 15.10 4.45 -5.00
CA VAL A 57 15.66 3.53 -6.00
C VAL A 57 15.83 4.15 -7.38
N GLY A 58 15.24 5.32 -7.66
CA GLY A 58 15.34 5.99 -8.94
C GLY A 58 14.33 5.48 -9.95
N GLU A 59 14.43 5.97 -11.20
CA GLU A 59 13.42 5.71 -12.23
C GLU A 59 13.61 4.37 -12.93
N ASP A 60 14.83 3.84 -12.96
CA ASP A 60 15.14 2.63 -13.71
C ASP A 60 14.85 1.34 -12.95
N PHE A 61 14.52 1.43 -11.67
CA PHE A 61 14.25 0.27 -10.83
C PHE A 61 12.75 -0.06 -10.88
N ILE A 62 12.42 -1.34 -10.98
CA ILE A 62 11.02 -1.78 -11.08
C ILE A 62 10.37 -1.71 -9.70
N VAL A 63 9.23 -1.03 -9.60
CA VAL A 63 8.43 -0.98 -8.37
C VAL A 63 7.02 -1.48 -8.71
N ILE A 64 6.60 -2.55 -8.03
CA ILE A 64 5.29 -3.18 -8.20
C ILE A 64 4.53 -3.06 -6.89
N PHE A 65 3.25 -2.71 -6.96
CA PHE A 65 2.37 -2.69 -5.80
C PHE A 65 1.32 -3.79 -5.93
N ARG A 66 1.32 -4.74 -4.98
CA ARG A 66 0.34 -5.83 -4.96
C ARG A 66 -0.83 -5.44 -4.08
N ILE A 67 -2.03 -5.53 -4.63
CA ILE A 67 -3.27 -5.22 -3.92
C ILE A 67 -4.28 -6.34 -4.15
N ALA A 68 -5.12 -6.61 -3.14
CA ALA A 68 -6.27 -7.48 -3.31
C ALA A 68 -7.41 -6.66 -3.92
N ALA A 69 -7.83 -7.00 -5.15
CA ALA A 69 -8.89 -6.26 -5.84
C ALA A 69 -10.23 -6.37 -5.11
N MET A 70 -10.46 -7.52 -4.47
CA MET A 70 -11.65 -7.71 -3.62
C MET A 70 -11.20 -8.28 -2.29
N ASP A 71 -11.52 -7.56 -1.22
CA ASP A 71 -11.28 -8.05 0.13
C ASP A 71 -12.53 -8.80 0.58
N MET A 72 -12.37 -10.04 0.99
CA MET A 72 -13.47 -10.91 1.38
C MET A 72 -14.04 -10.59 2.76
N LEU A 73 -13.39 -9.71 3.51
CA LEU A 73 -13.88 -9.28 4.82
C LEU A 73 -15.00 -8.27 4.67
N GLN A 74 -16.02 -8.39 5.50
CA GLN A 74 -17.06 -7.38 5.58
C GLN A 74 -16.41 -6.06 6.04
N GLY A 75 -16.71 -4.97 5.34
CA GLY A 75 -16.09 -3.68 5.61
C GLY A 75 -14.73 -3.51 4.97
N GLY A 76 -14.36 -4.39 4.03
CA GLY A 76 -13.17 -4.22 3.22
C GLY A 76 -13.35 -3.12 2.17
N MET A 77 -12.39 -3.01 1.26
CA MET A 77 -12.46 -1.99 0.21
C MET A 77 -13.60 -2.28 -0.76
N SER A 78 -14.27 -1.22 -1.21
CA SER A 78 -15.28 -1.34 -2.27
C SER A 78 -14.58 -1.54 -3.61
N TRP A 79 -15.37 -2.00 -4.60
CA TRP A 79 -14.82 -2.26 -5.93
C TRP A 79 -14.26 -0.98 -6.59
N GLU A 80 -14.86 0.18 -6.29
CA GLU A 80 -14.42 1.46 -6.83
C GLU A 80 -13.11 1.96 -6.20
N GLU A 81 -12.76 1.46 -5.04
CA GLU A 81 -11.53 1.83 -4.37
C GLU A 81 -10.35 1.02 -4.88
#